data_98de0dfe78532d0ba9c46aca3a3836ba
#
_entry.id   98de0dfe78532d0ba9c46aca3a3836ba
#
_cell.length_a   1.000
_cell.length_b   1.000
_cell.length_c   1.000
_cell.angle_alpha   90.00
_cell.angle_beta   90.00
_cell.angle_gamma   90.00
#
_symmetry.space_group_name_H-M   'P 1'
#
loop_
_entity.id
_entity.type
_entity.pdbx_description
1 polymer ?
#
loop_
_entity_poly.entity_id
_entity_poly.type
_entity_poly.pdbx_seq_one_letter_code
_entity_poly.pdbx_strand_id
1 'polypeptide(L)'
;MIMKYIRRTVQTTTYDYTVNENGVDYHFRDMCEGAPTLYALTKKLHREHDSKETGRVVTTVNIVSIEENRYEMSVKDFIENAELVDCIK
;
A
#
# COMPACT_ATOMS: atom_id res chain seq x y z
N MET A 1 -15.69 -22.25 -28.39
CA MET A 1 -15.33 -20.87 -28.04
C MET A 1 -14.10 -20.88 -27.14
N ILE A 2 -13.05 -20.18 -27.51
CA ILE A 2 -11.84 -20.10 -26.70
C ILE A 2 -12.00 -18.98 -25.71
N MET A 3 -12.01 -19.31 -24.42
CA MET A 3 -12.00 -18.30 -23.36
C MET A 3 -10.57 -17.79 -23.15
N LYS A 4 -10.40 -16.49 -23.22
CA LYS A 4 -9.13 -15.85 -22.93
C LYS A 4 -9.14 -15.36 -21.48
N TYR A 5 -7.99 -15.51 -20.81
CA TYR A 5 -7.80 -15.06 -19.43
C TYR A 5 -6.64 -14.08 -19.36
N ILE A 6 -6.78 -13.11 -18.48
CA ILE A 6 -5.72 -12.17 -18.15
C ILE A 6 -5.20 -12.55 -16.78
N ARG A 7 -3.88 -12.67 -16.66
CA ARG A 7 -3.20 -12.90 -15.39
C ARG A 7 -2.62 -11.59 -14.90
N ARG A 8 -2.89 -11.28 -13.66
CA ARG A 8 -2.33 -10.09 -13.00
C ARG A 8 -1.67 -10.51 -11.71
N THR A 9 -0.43 -10.05 -11.52
CA THR A 9 0.29 -10.23 -10.26
C THR A 9 0.30 -8.89 -9.53
N VAL A 10 -0.12 -8.92 -8.27
CA VAL A 10 -0.13 -7.75 -7.41
C VAL A 10 0.72 -8.05 -6.19
N GLN A 11 1.68 -7.18 -5.89
CA GLN A 11 2.46 -7.24 -4.66
C GLN A 11 1.82 -6.33 -3.62
N THR A 12 1.79 -6.80 -2.37
CA THR A 12 1.29 -6.04 -1.22
C THR A 12 2.33 -6.09 -0.11
N THR A 13 2.70 -4.93 0.38
CA THR A 13 3.65 -4.80 1.48
C THR A 13 2.92 -4.48 2.77
N THR A 14 3.17 -5.26 3.81
CA THR A 14 2.71 -4.98 5.17
C THR A 14 3.87 -4.38 5.94
N TYR A 15 3.63 -3.27 6.61
CA TYR A 15 4.66 -2.57 7.36
C TYR A 15 4.15 -2.07 8.71
N ASP A 16 5.07 -2.01 9.66
CA ASP A 16 4.84 -1.42 10.97
C ASP A 16 5.58 -0.09 11.06
N TYR A 17 4.98 0.88 11.73
CA TYR A 17 5.67 2.13 12.01
C TYR A 17 5.21 2.70 13.35
N THR A 18 6.07 3.50 13.92
CA THR A 18 5.82 4.17 15.19
C THR A 18 5.81 5.68 14.97
N VAL A 19 4.80 6.33 15.50
CA VAL A 19 4.71 7.79 15.53
C VAL A 19 4.84 8.23 16.97
N ASN A 20 5.82 9.09 17.23
CA ASN A 20 5.96 9.75 18.52
C ASN A 20 5.25 11.11 18.48
N GLU A 21 4.37 11.34 19.41
CA GLU A 21 3.68 12.62 19.56
C GLU A 21 3.89 13.12 20.99
N ASN A 22 4.68 14.16 21.14
CA ASN A 22 4.98 14.79 22.43
C ASN A 22 5.46 13.79 23.50
N GLY A 23 6.33 12.87 23.13
CA GLY A 23 6.90 11.86 24.03
C GLY A 23 6.09 10.58 24.18
N VAL A 24 4.95 10.47 23.51
CA VAL A 24 4.12 9.26 23.54
C VAL A 24 4.24 8.53 22.21
N ASP A 25 4.55 7.23 22.26
CA ASP A 25 4.68 6.38 21.08
C ASP A 25 3.35 5.71 20.74
N TYR A 26 2.98 5.83 19.47
CA TYR A 26 1.83 5.13 18.89
C TYR A 26 2.32 4.16 17.81
N HIS A 27 1.91 2.91 17.90
CA HIS A 27 2.31 1.85 16.99
C HIS A 27 1.20 1.54 16.00
N PHE A 28 1.55 1.48 14.73
CA PHE A 28 0.62 1.22 13.64
C PHE A 28 1.10 0.10 12.74
N ARG A 29 0.17 -0.63 12.17
CA ARG A 29 0.41 -1.57 11.09
C ARG A 29 -0.50 -1.21 9.94
N ASP A 30 0.06 -1.16 8.73
CA ASP A 30 -0.68 -0.80 7.54
C ASP A 30 -0.16 -1.59 6.34
N MET A 31 -0.87 -1.49 5.24
CA MET A 31 -0.54 -2.17 3.99
C MET A 31 -0.55 -1.19 2.84
N CYS A 32 0.32 -1.42 1.86
CA CYS A 32 0.32 -0.66 0.62
C CYS A 32 0.48 -1.59 -0.57
N GLU A 33 -0.02 -1.16 -1.72
CA GLU A 33 0.19 -1.87 -2.98
C GLU A 33 1.60 -1.63 -3.48
N GLY A 34 2.20 -2.68 -4.06
CA GLY A 34 3.56 -2.65 -4.53
C GLY A 34 4.57 -3.10 -3.49
N ALA A 35 5.84 -2.97 -3.82
CA ALA A 35 6.96 -3.35 -2.97
C ALA A 35 7.95 -2.17 -2.86
N PRO A 36 7.59 -1.09 -2.16
CA PRO A 36 8.49 0.04 -1.99
C PRO A 36 9.72 -0.36 -1.20
N THR A 37 10.84 0.32 -1.45
CA THR A 37 12.01 0.18 -0.59
C THR A 37 11.72 0.75 0.79
N LEU A 38 12.47 0.30 1.80
CA LEU A 38 12.35 0.86 3.15
C LEU A 38 12.58 2.37 3.15
N TYR A 39 13.54 2.84 2.35
CA TYR A 39 13.83 4.27 2.21
C TYR A 39 12.64 5.06 1.65
N ALA A 40 12.04 4.58 0.55
CA ALA A 40 10.90 5.25 -0.07
C ALA A 40 9.68 5.26 0.86
N LEU A 41 9.43 4.15 1.55
CA LEU A 41 8.33 4.03 2.51
C LEU A 41 8.54 4.97 3.70
N THR A 42 9.75 5.02 4.24
CA THR A 42 10.10 5.91 5.35
C THR A 42 9.88 7.37 4.98
N LYS A 43 10.33 7.79 3.80
CA LYS A 43 10.09 9.16 3.30
C LYS A 43 8.61 9.48 3.18
N LYS A 44 7.84 8.55 2.65
CA LYS A 44 6.39 8.71 2.49
C LYS A 44 5.72 8.91 3.85
N LEU A 45 6.06 8.07 4.83
CA LEU A 45 5.48 8.15 6.18
C LEU A 45 5.86 9.44 6.90
N HIS A 46 7.09 9.90 6.78
CA HIS A 46 7.50 11.20 7.32
C HIS A 46 6.67 12.34 6.71
N ARG A 47 6.47 12.31 5.41
CA ARG A 47 5.71 13.33 4.70
C ARG A 47 4.24 13.35 5.12
N GLU A 48 3.64 12.18 5.38
CA GLU A 48 2.24 12.05 5.74
C GLU A 48 1.96 12.35 7.22
N HIS A 49 2.89 12.04 8.11
CA HIS A 49 2.65 12.03 9.55
C HIS A 49 3.44 13.08 10.32
N ASP A 50 4.61 13.48 9.87
CA ASP A 50 5.42 14.45 10.61
C ASP A 50 4.74 15.82 10.63
N SER A 51 4.67 16.40 11.81
CA SER A 51 4.10 17.75 11.99
C SER A 51 4.80 18.45 13.14
N LYS A 52 5.42 19.57 12.85
CA LYS A 52 6.06 20.41 13.87
C LYS A 52 5.03 21.06 14.79
N GLU A 53 3.84 21.34 14.26
CA GLU A 53 2.78 21.98 15.03
C GLU A 53 2.24 21.08 16.13
N THR A 54 2.10 19.79 15.83
CA THR A 54 1.58 18.81 16.79
C THR A 54 2.67 18.03 17.51
N GLY A 55 3.94 18.26 17.18
CA GLY A 55 5.06 17.53 17.76
C GLY A 55 5.11 16.07 17.35
N ARG A 56 4.60 15.73 16.17
CA ARG A 56 4.55 14.36 15.67
C ARG A 56 5.75 14.07 14.78
N VAL A 57 6.36 12.92 14.97
CA VAL A 57 7.46 12.44 14.13
C VAL A 57 7.41 10.91 14.02
N VAL A 58 7.62 10.39 12.83
CA VAL A 58 7.80 8.95 12.63
C VAL A 58 9.19 8.58 13.11
N THR A 59 9.29 7.64 14.03
CA THR A 59 10.56 7.24 14.67
C THR A 59 11.08 5.91 14.14
N THR A 60 10.21 4.96 13.82
CA THR A 60 10.61 3.65 13.30
C THR A 60 9.71 3.23 12.14
N VAL A 61 10.29 2.55 11.16
CA VAL A 61 9.57 1.94 10.05
C VAL A 61 10.16 0.56 9.79
N ASN A 62 9.31 -0.45 9.65
CA ASN A 62 9.72 -1.83 9.49
C ASN A 62 8.85 -2.53 8.46
N ILE A 63 9.46 -3.14 7.46
CA ILE A 63 8.72 -3.97 6.50
C ILE A 63 8.55 -5.35 7.12
N VAL A 64 7.30 -5.76 7.32
CA VAL A 64 6.96 -7.05 7.95
C VAL A 64 6.95 -8.15 6.91
N SER A 65 6.27 -7.93 5.79
CA SER A 65 6.15 -8.92 4.74
C SER A 65 5.82 -8.29 3.41
N ILE A 66 6.21 -8.97 2.34
CA ILE A 66 5.80 -8.64 0.97
C ILE A 66 5.13 -9.90 0.42
N GLU A 67 3.85 -9.77 0.08
CA GLU A 67 3.08 -10.87 -0.48
C GLU A 67 2.81 -10.65 -1.96
N GLU A 68 2.90 -11.71 -2.72
CA GLU A 68 2.60 -11.68 -4.14
C GLU A 68 1.33 -12.48 -4.39
N ASN A 69 0.31 -11.83 -4.90
CA ASN A 69 -0.96 -12.45 -5.23
C ASN A 69 -1.17 -12.44 -6.74
N ARG A 70 -1.54 -13.59 -7.28
CA ARG A 70 -1.84 -13.75 -8.69
C ARG A 70 -3.34 -13.84 -8.88
N TYR A 71 -3.84 -13.02 -9.78
CA TYR A 71 -5.25 -13.01 -10.16
C TYR A 71 -5.40 -13.43 -11.61
N GLU A 72 -6.38 -14.30 -11.86
CA GLU A 72 -6.79 -14.65 -13.19
C GLU A 72 -8.25 -14.23 -13.37
N MET A 73 -8.53 -13.57 -14.48
CA MET A 73 -9.90 -13.22 -14.83
C MET A 73 -10.09 -13.35 -16.34
N SER A 74 -11.32 -13.60 -16.77
CA SER A 74 -11.63 -13.60 -18.18
C SER A 74 -11.48 -12.19 -18.76
N VAL A 75 -11.22 -12.11 -20.06
CA VAL A 75 -11.14 -10.81 -20.74
C VAL A 75 -12.43 -10.02 -20.57
N LYS A 76 -13.57 -10.70 -20.59
CA LYS A 76 -14.86 -10.07 -20.37
C LYS A 76 -14.95 -9.40 -18.99
N ASP A 77 -14.58 -10.12 -17.94
CA ASP A 77 -14.61 -9.59 -16.58
C ASP A 77 -13.64 -8.41 -16.41
N PHE A 78 -12.47 -8.51 -17.04
CA PHE A 78 -11.50 -7.42 -17.03
C PHE A 78 -12.06 -6.14 -17.69
N ILE A 79 -12.72 -6.27 -18.81
CA ILE A 79 -13.31 -5.13 -19.52
C ILE A 79 -14.42 -4.51 -18.69
N GLU A 80 -15.29 -5.31 -18.08
CA GLU A 80 -16.37 -4.81 -17.21
C GLU A 80 -15.81 -4.05 -16.02
N ASN A 81 -14.77 -4.57 -15.37
CA ASN A 81 -14.13 -3.90 -14.25
C ASN A 81 -13.42 -2.60 -14.67
N ALA A 82 -12.79 -2.59 -15.84
CA ALA A 82 -12.14 -1.40 -16.37
C ALA A 82 -13.16 -0.28 -16.66
N GLU A 83 -14.32 -0.62 -17.20
CA GLU A 83 -15.40 0.33 -17.43
C GLU A 83 -15.90 0.94 -16.11
N LEU A 84 -16.07 0.13 -15.07
CA LEU A 84 -16.46 0.60 -13.75
C LEU A 84 -15.45 1.57 -13.16
N VAL A 85 -14.17 1.29 -13.32
CA VAL A 85 -13.09 2.18 -12.85
C VAL A 85 -13.14 3.51 -13.60
N ASP A 86 -13.35 3.48 -14.90
CA ASP A 86 -13.47 4.70 -15.72
C ASP A 86 -14.70 5.53 -15.35
N CYS A 87 -15.79 4.89 -14.97
CA CYS A 87 -17.00 5.59 -14.51
C CYS A 87 -16.81 6.27 -13.16
N ILE A 88 -15.90 5.80 -12.33
CA ILE A 88 -15.62 6.35 -10.99
C ILE A 88 -14.71 7.58 -11.08
N LYS A 89 -13.95 7.67 -12.12
CA LYS A 89 -13.10 8.85 -12.36
C LYS A 89 -13.93 10.08 -12.67
#